data_21543626ba8b430c649f46844f75a6a2
#
_entry.id   21543626ba8b430c649f46844f75a6a2
#
_cell.length_a   1.000
_cell.length_b   1.000
_cell.length_c   1.000
_cell.angle_alpha   90.00
_cell.angle_beta   90.00
_cell.angle_gamma   90.00
#
_symmetry.space_group_name_H-M   'P 1'
#
loop_
_entity.id
_entity.type
_entity.pdbx_description
1 polymer ?
#
loop_
_entity_poly.entity_id
_entity_poly.type
_entity_poly.pdbx_seq_one_letter_code
_entity_poly.pdbx_strand_id
1 'polypeptide(L)'
;MRAYTYDDVLALYKAWQDNKTKDNWCDLWMACEYRMRRLVFAKNKRLPIPIPNHDDLIEIVDDSVIAVMRRLSDDVHEKPETAKQMSSIFHYQNLCVFKKRTRGEEKYNRFAKTLNR
;
A
#
# COMPACT_ATOMS: atom_id res chain seq x y z
N MET A 1 -6.24 13.35 15.24
CA MET A 1 -6.16 12.32 14.19
C MET A 1 -6.09 10.95 14.84
N ARG A 2 -6.99 10.05 14.46
CA ARG A 2 -7.03 8.71 15.03
C ARG A 2 -5.90 7.85 14.46
N ALA A 3 -5.14 7.18 15.33
CA ALA A 3 -4.15 6.20 14.92
C ALA A 3 -4.82 4.83 14.74
N TYR A 4 -4.54 4.15 13.64
CA TYR A 4 -5.08 2.83 13.33
C TYR A 4 -3.99 1.78 13.45
N THR A 5 -4.29 0.69 14.17
CA THR A 5 -3.45 -0.51 14.22
C THR A 5 -3.92 -1.50 13.14
N TYR A 6 -3.17 -2.58 12.92
CA TYR A 6 -3.64 -3.65 12.03
C TYR A 6 -4.87 -4.38 12.57
N ASP A 7 -5.04 -4.41 13.91
CA ASP A 7 -6.28 -4.92 14.51
C ASP A 7 -7.47 -4.03 14.16
N ASP A 8 -7.29 -2.71 14.15
CA ASP A 8 -8.33 -1.76 13.73
C ASP A 8 -8.70 -1.97 12.25
N VAL A 9 -7.70 -2.14 11.38
CA VAL A 9 -7.93 -2.38 9.96
C VAL A 9 -8.71 -3.70 9.78
N LEU A 10 -8.33 -4.74 10.51
CA LEU A 10 -9.01 -6.03 10.44
C LEU A 10 -10.47 -5.91 10.89
N ALA A 11 -10.74 -5.19 11.99
CA ALA A 11 -12.09 -4.96 12.47
C ALA A 11 -12.96 -4.22 11.45
N LEU A 12 -12.41 -3.18 10.83
CA LEU A 12 -13.11 -2.42 9.79
C LEU A 12 -13.33 -3.25 8.52
N TYR A 13 -12.39 -4.11 8.18
CA TYR A 13 -12.53 -5.03 7.07
C TYR A 13 -13.67 -6.03 7.31
N LYS A 14 -13.74 -6.61 8.51
CA LYS A 14 -14.82 -7.52 8.88
C LYS A 14 -16.19 -6.82 8.89
N ALA A 15 -16.25 -5.59 9.37
CA ALA A 15 -17.46 -4.78 9.33
C ALA A 15 -17.93 -4.55 7.90
N TRP A 16 -17.01 -4.26 6.99
CA TRP A 16 -17.34 -4.10 5.57
C TRP A 16 -17.80 -5.42 4.94
N GLN A 17 -17.18 -6.55 5.27
CA GLN A 17 -17.62 -7.86 4.78
C GLN A 17 -19.06 -8.18 5.21
N ASP A 18 -19.41 -7.85 6.45
CA ASP A 18 -20.75 -8.09 7.00
C ASP A 18 -21.80 -7.15 6.41
N ASN A 19 -21.41 -5.92 6.10
CA ASN A 19 -22.30 -4.91 5.54
C ASN A 19 -21.54 -4.02 4.55
N LYS A 20 -21.63 -4.36 3.27
CA LYS A 20 -20.89 -3.72 2.18
C LYS A 20 -21.50 -2.38 1.79
N THR A 21 -21.46 -1.42 2.69
CA THR A 21 -21.89 -0.05 2.47
C THR A 21 -20.74 0.83 2.02
N LYS A 22 -21.05 1.96 1.42
CA LYS A 22 -20.09 2.99 1.04
C LYS A 22 -19.33 3.51 2.28
N ASP A 23 -20.07 3.74 3.37
CA ASP A 23 -19.48 4.26 4.61
C ASP A 23 -18.44 3.29 5.19
N ASN A 24 -18.79 2.00 5.25
CA ASN A 24 -17.86 0.99 5.75
C ASN A 24 -16.63 0.85 4.83
N TRP A 25 -16.81 0.99 3.53
CA TRP A 25 -15.71 1.00 2.57
C TRP A 25 -14.78 2.19 2.79
N CYS A 26 -15.37 3.39 2.98
CA CYS A 26 -14.59 4.61 3.23
C CYS A 26 -13.83 4.53 4.55
N ASP A 27 -14.43 4.00 5.61
CA ASP A 27 -13.78 3.83 6.90
C ASP A 27 -12.57 2.88 6.78
N LEU A 28 -12.75 1.77 6.07
CA LEU A 28 -11.67 0.82 5.79
C LEU A 28 -10.55 1.49 4.99
N TRP A 29 -10.91 2.26 3.95
CA TRP A 29 -9.94 2.98 3.12
C TRP A 29 -9.08 3.93 3.96
N MET A 30 -9.71 4.72 4.83
CA MET A 30 -8.99 5.68 5.68
C MET A 30 -8.01 4.98 6.61
N ALA A 31 -8.40 3.85 7.20
CA ALA A 31 -7.53 3.06 8.07
C ALA A 31 -6.35 2.46 7.27
N CYS A 32 -6.62 1.96 6.07
CA CYS A 32 -5.59 1.41 5.18
C CYS A 32 -4.60 2.51 4.77
N GLU A 33 -5.09 3.68 4.41
CA GLU A 33 -4.24 4.83 4.05
C GLU A 33 -3.33 5.22 5.20
N TYR A 34 -3.87 5.34 6.40
CA TYR A 34 -3.08 5.67 7.59
C TYR A 34 -1.94 4.67 7.81
N ARG A 35 -2.26 3.37 7.82
CA ARG A 35 -1.26 2.32 8.04
C ARG A 35 -0.24 2.24 6.92
N MET A 36 -0.68 2.37 5.67
CA MET A 36 0.22 2.31 4.52
C MET A 36 1.17 3.51 4.50
N ARG A 37 0.68 4.70 4.85
CA ARG A 37 1.52 5.90 4.92
C ARG A 37 2.64 5.71 5.94
N ARG A 38 2.35 5.20 7.11
CA ARG A 38 3.37 4.91 8.13
C ARG A 38 4.38 3.89 7.64
N LEU A 39 3.91 2.82 6.99
CA LEU A 39 4.77 1.77 6.45
C LEU A 39 5.72 2.32 5.38
N VAL A 40 5.20 3.06 4.41
CA VAL A 40 5.98 3.60 3.29
C VAL A 40 7.02 4.60 3.78
N PHE A 41 6.64 5.53 4.66
CA PHE A 41 7.58 6.54 5.17
C PHE A 41 8.67 5.90 6.03
N ALA A 42 8.34 4.92 6.87
CA ALA A 42 9.33 4.20 7.67
C ALA A 42 10.30 3.43 6.78
N LYS A 43 9.79 2.76 5.74
CA LYS A 43 10.62 2.01 4.79
C LYS A 43 11.54 2.92 3.98
N ASN A 44 11.03 4.09 3.56
CA ASN A 44 11.82 5.06 2.82
C ASN A 44 13.05 5.53 3.59
N LYS A 45 12.91 5.74 4.90
CA LYS A 45 14.04 6.14 5.76
C LYS A 45 15.17 5.10 5.81
N ARG A 46 14.84 3.83 5.54
CA ARG A 46 15.79 2.71 5.59
C ARG A 46 16.41 2.39 4.24
N LEU A 47 15.96 3.04 3.17
CA LEU A 47 16.54 2.83 1.85
C LEU A 47 17.96 3.41 1.79
N PRO A 48 18.90 2.75 1.05
CA PRO A 48 20.23 3.31 0.83
C PRO A 48 20.18 4.71 0.21
N ILE A 49 19.25 4.93 -0.72
CA ILE A 49 18.99 6.22 -1.34
C ILE A 49 17.49 6.51 -1.16
N PRO A 50 17.10 7.25 -0.10
CA PRO A 50 15.70 7.59 0.11
C PRO A 50 15.13 8.43 -1.02
N ILE A 51 13.84 8.22 -1.32
CA ILE A 51 13.11 9.03 -2.26
C ILE A 51 12.90 10.42 -1.62
N PRO A 52 13.43 11.50 -2.22
CA PRO A 52 13.38 12.82 -1.57
C PRO A 52 12.06 13.55 -1.78
N ASN A 53 11.33 13.26 -2.86
CA ASN A 53 10.12 13.97 -3.22
C ASN A 53 8.92 13.40 -2.45
N HIS A 54 8.29 14.26 -1.65
CA HIS A 54 7.11 13.89 -0.85
C HIS A 54 5.96 13.42 -1.75
N ASP A 55 5.72 14.07 -2.89
CA ASP A 55 4.63 13.71 -3.79
C ASP A 55 4.83 12.31 -4.39
N ASP A 56 6.06 11.90 -4.66
CA ASP A 56 6.39 10.55 -5.12
C ASP A 56 6.08 9.51 -4.05
N LEU A 57 6.35 9.83 -2.78
CA LEU A 57 6.03 8.95 -1.66
C LEU A 57 4.51 8.80 -1.49
N ILE A 58 3.76 9.89 -1.61
CA ILE A 58 2.30 9.86 -1.52
C ILE A 58 1.71 9.03 -2.67
N GLU A 59 2.26 9.13 -3.86
CA GLU A 59 1.85 8.31 -5.00
C GLU A 59 2.06 6.83 -4.74
N ILE A 60 3.19 6.46 -4.13
CA ILE A 60 3.45 5.07 -3.71
C ILE A 60 2.45 4.62 -2.65
N VAL A 61 2.14 5.47 -1.69
CA VAL A 61 1.10 5.18 -0.67
C VAL A 61 -0.24 4.90 -1.35
N ASP A 62 -0.68 5.76 -2.25
CA ASP A 62 -1.97 5.62 -2.94
C ASP A 62 -2.03 4.34 -3.76
N ASP A 63 -1.00 4.05 -4.54
CA ASP A 63 -0.93 2.83 -5.33
C ASP A 63 -0.93 1.57 -4.45
N SER A 64 -0.25 1.63 -3.31
CA SER A 64 -0.20 0.51 -2.35
C SER A 64 -1.55 0.30 -1.67
N VAL A 65 -2.26 1.38 -1.32
CA VAL A 65 -3.62 1.29 -0.74
C VAL A 65 -4.59 0.68 -1.75
N ILE A 66 -4.54 1.13 -3.01
CA ILE A 66 -5.38 0.57 -4.07
C ILE A 66 -5.11 -0.94 -4.21
N ALA A 67 -3.85 -1.35 -4.19
CA ALA A 67 -3.47 -2.76 -4.30
C ALA A 67 -4.01 -3.59 -3.13
N VAL A 68 -3.91 -3.07 -1.90
CA VAL A 68 -4.46 -3.72 -0.71
C VAL A 68 -5.99 -3.84 -0.81
N MET A 69 -6.67 -2.75 -1.16
CA MET A 69 -8.13 -2.75 -1.26
C MET A 69 -8.65 -3.73 -2.33
N ARG A 70 -7.96 -3.81 -3.47
CA ARG A 70 -8.26 -4.80 -4.50
C ARG A 70 -8.11 -6.22 -3.97
N ARG A 71 -7.01 -6.48 -3.27
CA ARG A 71 -6.71 -7.79 -2.68
C ARG A 71 -7.77 -8.20 -1.66
N LEU A 72 -8.23 -7.26 -0.83
CA LEU A 72 -9.25 -7.51 0.19
C LEU A 72 -10.65 -7.73 -0.40
N SER A 73 -10.94 -7.14 -1.56
CA SER A 73 -12.26 -7.20 -2.19
C SER A 73 -12.40 -8.28 -3.26
N ASP A 74 -11.31 -8.94 -3.68
CA ASP A 74 -11.41 -9.99 -4.69
C ASP A 74 -11.98 -11.31 -4.11
N ASP A 75 -12.41 -12.21 -4.99
CA ASP A 75 -12.99 -13.49 -4.62
C ASP A 75 -11.99 -14.66 -4.74
N VAL A 76 -10.74 -14.35 -5.14
CA VAL A 76 -9.73 -15.37 -5.48
C VAL A 76 -8.82 -15.71 -4.30
N HIS A 77 -8.44 -14.71 -3.52
CA HIS A 77 -7.48 -14.85 -2.44
C HIS A 77 -8.16 -15.18 -1.10
N GLU A 78 -7.43 -15.87 -0.24
CA GLU A 78 -7.87 -16.08 1.14
C GLU A 78 -8.02 -14.74 1.87
N LYS A 79 -9.02 -14.66 2.74
CA LYS A 79 -9.30 -13.46 3.51
C LYS A 79 -8.49 -13.46 4.80
N PRO A 80 -7.93 -12.31 5.21
CA PRO A 80 -7.18 -12.24 6.46
C PRO A 80 -8.11 -12.41 7.66
N GLU A 81 -7.68 -13.20 8.63
CA GLU A 81 -8.42 -13.43 9.88
C GLU A 81 -7.70 -12.88 11.09
N THR A 82 -6.43 -12.53 10.97
CA THR A 82 -5.61 -12.00 12.05
C THR A 82 -4.91 -10.70 11.63
N ALA A 83 -4.53 -9.90 12.62
CA ALA A 83 -3.76 -8.68 12.40
C ALA A 83 -2.42 -8.98 11.69
N LYS A 84 -1.79 -10.10 12.03
CA LYS A 84 -0.54 -10.53 11.38
C LYS A 84 -0.73 -10.81 9.89
N GLN A 85 -1.81 -11.48 9.52
CA GLN A 85 -2.15 -11.73 8.12
C GLN A 85 -2.45 -10.43 7.38
N MET A 86 -3.18 -9.51 8.02
CA MET A 86 -3.45 -8.19 7.44
C MET A 86 -2.15 -7.41 7.20
N SER A 87 -1.25 -7.41 8.19
CA SER A 87 0.07 -6.78 8.08
C SER A 87 0.87 -7.37 6.91
N SER A 88 0.86 -8.69 6.75
CA SER A 88 1.55 -9.37 5.65
C SER A 88 1.04 -8.93 4.29
N ILE A 89 -0.27 -8.74 4.13
CA ILE A 89 -0.88 -8.23 2.90
C ILE A 89 -0.35 -6.82 2.60
N PHE A 90 -0.32 -5.94 3.59
CA PHE A 90 0.20 -4.57 3.44
C PHE A 90 1.64 -4.56 2.97
N HIS A 91 2.50 -5.33 3.65
CA HIS A 91 3.94 -5.40 3.31
C HIS A 91 4.15 -5.97 1.92
N TYR A 92 3.44 -7.02 1.55
CA TYR A 92 3.57 -7.65 0.24
C TYR A 92 3.14 -6.70 -0.89
N GLN A 93 1.97 -6.07 -0.76
CA GLN A 93 1.47 -5.16 -1.80
C GLN A 93 2.37 -3.94 -1.95
N ASN A 94 2.85 -3.40 -0.83
CA ASN A 94 3.80 -2.30 -0.86
C ASN A 94 5.11 -2.68 -1.57
N LEU A 95 5.63 -3.86 -1.28
CA LEU A 95 6.84 -4.37 -1.96
C LEU A 95 6.64 -4.45 -3.46
N CYS A 96 5.49 -4.94 -3.91
CA CYS A 96 5.16 -5.04 -5.35
C CYS A 96 5.14 -3.66 -6.03
N VAL A 97 4.57 -2.65 -5.36
CA VAL A 97 4.53 -1.29 -5.89
C VAL A 97 5.93 -0.69 -6.01
N PHE A 98 6.77 -0.86 -4.97
CA PHE A 98 8.16 -0.40 -5.02
C PHE A 98 8.95 -1.06 -6.16
N LYS A 99 8.79 -2.37 -6.34
CA LYS A 99 9.49 -3.10 -7.42
C LYS A 99 9.07 -2.63 -8.79
N LYS A 100 7.78 -2.40 -9.02
CA LYS A 100 7.29 -1.87 -10.30
C LYS A 100 7.88 -0.51 -10.62
N ARG A 101 7.92 0.37 -9.62
CA ARG A 101 8.45 1.72 -9.78
C ARG A 101 9.95 1.68 -10.10
N THR A 102 10.72 0.92 -9.35
CA THR A 102 12.17 0.76 -9.55
C THR A 102 12.47 0.22 -10.96
N ARG A 103 11.72 -0.80 -11.41
CA ARG A 103 11.89 -1.35 -12.76
C ARG A 103 11.57 -0.32 -13.85
N GLY A 104 10.54 0.50 -13.64
CA GLY A 104 10.20 1.57 -14.56
C GLY A 104 11.30 2.59 -14.68
N GLU A 105 11.88 3.01 -13.56
CA GLU A 105 12.99 3.95 -13.51
C GLU A 105 14.24 3.37 -14.17
N GLU A 106 14.58 2.13 -13.92
CA GLU A 106 15.71 1.45 -14.56
C GLU A 106 15.56 1.41 -16.08
N LYS A 107 14.37 1.05 -16.57
CA LYS A 107 14.09 1.04 -18.01
C LYS A 107 14.24 2.42 -18.62
N TYR A 108 13.68 3.43 -17.96
CA TYR A 108 13.78 4.82 -18.42
C TYR A 108 15.24 5.27 -18.48
N ASN A 109 16.02 5.00 -17.45
CA ASN A 109 17.43 5.37 -17.38
C ASN A 109 18.24 4.70 -18.50
N ARG A 110 17.99 3.43 -18.79
CA ARG A 110 18.64 2.72 -19.92
C ARG A 110 18.28 3.37 -21.26
N PHE A 111 17.02 3.69 -21.45
CA PHE A 111 16.54 4.35 -22.66
C PHE A 111 17.19 5.73 -22.84
N ALA A 112 17.21 6.53 -21.77
CA ALA A 112 17.83 7.86 -21.80
C ALA A 112 19.32 7.79 -22.12
N LYS A 113 20.05 6.83 -21.55
CA LYS A 113 21.47 6.60 -21.88
C LYS A 113 21.68 6.24 -23.35
N THR A 114 20.79 5.44 -23.93
CA THR A 114 20.85 5.06 -25.34
C THR A 114 20.64 6.26 -26.24
N LEU A 115 19.71 7.16 -25.90
CA LEU A 115 19.43 8.37 -26.67
C LEU A 115 20.58 9.39 -26.65
N ASN A 116 21.37 9.41 -25.58
CA ASN A 116 22.46 10.39 -25.38
C ASN A 116 23.81 9.91 -25.95
N ARG A 117 23.86 8.83 -26.63
CA ARG A 117 25.08 8.34 -27.32
C ARG A 117 25.24 8.94 -28.68
#